data_aaca1324913bbe82980659a51efee2da
#
_entry.id   aaca1324913bbe82980659a51efee2da
#
_cell.length_a   1.000
_cell.length_b   1.000
_cell.length_c   1.000
_cell.angle_alpha   90.00
_cell.angle_beta   90.00
_cell.angle_gamma   90.00
#
_symmetry.space_group_name_H-M   'P 1'
#
loop_
_entity.id
_entity.type
_entity.pdbx_description
1 polymer ?
#
loop_
_entity_poly.entity_id
_entity_poly.type
_entity_poly.pdbx_seq_one_letter_code
_entity_poly.pdbx_strand_id
1 'polypeptide(L)'
;MLDTPSFTTPKGLASASDALLPLELKRLSLVAGRRRLIDGVDLRIELPGISVIMGPNGAGKSLLLRLMHGLMAPTKGEILWSGIPMNGQIRLRQAMVFQKPVLFRRTAAANITHALSLRGVARRERLPRAHQALQLAGLENRAYTPARVLSGGEQQQLCLVRALSLNPDILFLDEPTASLDPASTLAIERLLVDAQHRGIKVIVVTHDVGQARRLAQEVIFLHHGKVIEHQPAPRFFREPDTDVARAFIAGGIVL
;
A
#
# COMPACT_ATOMS: atom_id res chain seq x y z
N MET A 1 22.47 -21.82 5.63
CA MET A 1 21.29 -21.77 4.73
C MET A 1 20.09 -21.87 5.63
N LEU A 2 19.42 -20.76 5.90
CA LEU A 2 18.20 -20.72 6.72
C LEU A 2 17.03 -20.79 5.76
N ASP A 3 16.26 -21.88 5.85
CA ASP A 3 15.02 -22.04 5.10
C ASP A 3 14.05 -20.90 5.42
N THR A 4 13.79 -20.07 4.43
CA THR A 4 12.78 -19.01 4.52
C THR A 4 11.39 -19.68 4.49
N PRO A 5 10.53 -19.50 5.50
CA PRO A 5 9.20 -20.06 5.47
C PRO A 5 8.38 -19.42 4.36
N SER A 6 8.13 -20.17 3.29
CA SER A 6 7.25 -19.76 2.21
C SER A 6 5.79 -20.01 2.62
N PHE A 7 4.93 -19.00 2.51
CA PHE A 7 3.50 -19.23 2.43
C PHE A 7 3.25 -20.15 1.25
N THR A 8 2.81 -21.36 1.50
CA THR A 8 2.34 -22.24 0.43
C THR A 8 1.15 -21.56 -0.24
N THR A 9 1.36 -21.09 -1.43
CA THR A 9 0.35 -20.53 -2.30
C THR A 9 -0.51 -21.64 -2.84
N PRO A 10 -1.79 -21.71 -2.53
CA PRO A 10 -2.74 -22.39 -3.38
C PRO A 10 -3.33 -21.36 -4.36
N LYS A 11 -2.51 -20.71 -5.16
CA LYS A 11 -2.96 -20.13 -6.41
C LYS A 11 -2.45 -21.06 -7.49
N GLY A 12 -3.36 -21.87 -8.04
CA GLY A 12 -3.23 -22.28 -9.44
C GLY A 12 -2.93 -21.01 -10.23
N LEU A 13 -2.02 -21.08 -11.17
CA LEU A 13 -1.67 -20.00 -12.08
C LEU A 13 -2.95 -19.25 -12.48
N ALA A 14 -3.15 -18.05 -11.92
CA ALA A 14 -4.24 -17.18 -12.32
C ALA A 14 -4.08 -16.98 -13.83
N SER A 15 -5.12 -17.29 -14.59
CA SER A 15 -5.12 -17.01 -16.01
C SER A 15 -4.89 -15.51 -16.22
N ALA A 16 -4.29 -15.10 -17.32
CA ALA A 16 -4.05 -13.69 -17.64
C ALA A 16 -5.33 -12.82 -17.54
N SER A 17 -6.52 -13.45 -17.61
CA SER A 17 -7.83 -12.81 -17.43
C SER A 17 -8.16 -12.43 -15.97
N ASP A 18 -7.39 -12.91 -14.98
CA ASP A 18 -7.64 -12.65 -13.54
C ASP A 18 -6.79 -11.51 -12.94
N ALA A 19 -5.87 -10.94 -13.71
CA ALA A 19 -5.04 -9.83 -13.22
C ALA A 19 -5.89 -8.58 -12.96
N LEU A 20 -5.66 -7.87 -11.84
CA LEU A 20 -6.33 -6.60 -11.56
C LEU A 20 -5.71 -5.40 -12.28
N LEU A 21 -4.51 -5.53 -12.80
CA LEU A 21 -3.86 -4.49 -13.61
C LEU A 21 -4.29 -4.60 -15.08
N PRO A 22 -4.33 -3.48 -15.82
CA PRO A 22 -3.98 -2.14 -15.41
C PRO A 22 -5.03 -1.49 -14.50
N LEU A 23 -4.56 -0.62 -13.58
CA LEU A 23 -5.42 0.36 -12.92
C LEU A 23 -5.46 1.62 -13.77
N GLU A 24 -6.65 2.06 -14.13
CA GLU A 24 -6.87 3.29 -14.90
C GLU A 24 -7.73 4.27 -14.10
N LEU A 25 -7.28 5.50 -14.03
CA LEU A 25 -8.05 6.65 -13.54
C LEU A 25 -8.35 7.54 -14.75
N LYS A 26 -9.63 7.85 -14.98
CA LYS A 26 -10.06 8.66 -16.12
C LYS A 26 -10.74 9.92 -15.63
N ARG A 27 -10.08 11.09 -15.79
CA ARG A 27 -10.55 12.42 -15.39
C ARG A 27 -11.06 12.44 -13.94
N LEU A 28 -10.34 11.72 -13.05
CA LEU A 28 -10.74 11.52 -11.67
C LEU A 28 -10.70 12.83 -10.90
N SER A 29 -11.80 13.19 -10.27
CA SER A 29 -11.89 14.42 -9.48
C SER A 29 -12.62 14.17 -8.16
N LEU A 30 -12.14 14.85 -7.12
CA LEU A 30 -12.77 14.90 -5.80
C LEU A 30 -12.92 16.34 -5.36
N VAL A 31 -14.16 16.75 -5.09
CA VAL A 31 -14.50 18.11 -4.67
C VAL A 31 -15.10 18.06 -3.26
N ALA A 32 -14.63 18.92 -2.36
CA ALA A 32 -15.19 19.12 -1.04
C ALA A 32 -15.55 20.60 -0.85
N GLY A 33 -16.84 20.89 -0.80
CA GLY A 33 -17.33 22.27 -0.83
C GLY A 33 -16.90 22.99 -2.12
N ARG A 34 -16.12 24.06 -2.01
CA ARG A 34 -15.59 24.81 -3.16
C ARG A 34 -14.16 24.42 -3.55
N ARG A 35 -13.53 23.47 -2.84
CA ARG A 35 -12.13 23.09 -3.09
C ARG A 35 -12.07 21.81 -3.93
N ARG A 36 -11.28 21.83 -4.98
CA ARG A 36 -10.88 20.62 -5.72
C ARG A 36 -9.69 20.01 -5.01
N LEU A 37 -9.90 18.86 -4.41
CA LEU A 37 -8.87 18.10 -3.68
C LEU A 37 -8.10 17.18 -4.60
N ILE A 38 -8.78 16.62 -5.61
CA ILE A 38 -8.21 15.90 -6.76
C ILE A 38 -8.85 16.52 -8.00
N ASP A 39 -8.06 16.86 -9.01
CA ASP A 39 -8.50 17.66 -10.14
C ASP A 39 -8.12 17.04 -11.48
N GLY A 40 -9.08 16.28 -12.05
CA GLY A 40 -8.99 15.73 -13.40
C GLY A 40 -7.81 14.78 -13.62
N VAL A 41 -7.50 13.92 -12.64
CA VAL A 41 -6.36 12.99 -12.75
C VAL A 41 -6.65 11.92 -13.79
N ASP A 42 -5.77 11.83 -14.80
CA ASP A 42 -5.61 10.71 -15.70
C ASP A 42 -4.33 9.96 -15.33
N LEU A 43 -4.44 8.67 -15.03
CA LEU A 43 -3.32 7.83 -14.61
C LEU A 43 -3.55 6.40 -15.04
N ARG A 44 -2.50 5.73 -15.51
CA ARG A 44 -2.53 4.31 -15.83
C ARG A 44 -1.33 3.62 -15.18
N ILE A 45 -1.60 2.67 -14.27
CA ILE A 45 -0.60 1.85 -13.60
C ILE A 45 -0.68 0.44 -14.19
N GLU A 46 0.36 0.02 -14.88
CA GLU A 46 0.43 -1.27 -15.56
C GLU A 46 1.52 -2.18 -14.98
N LEU A 47 2.60 -1.56 -14.51
CA LEU A 47 3.77 -2.30 -14.08
C LEU A 47 3.51 -3.06 -12.78
N PRO A 48 3.96 -4.31 -12.68
CA PRO A 48 4.00 -5.00 -11.39
C PRO A 48 4.97 -4.30 -10.44
N GLY A 49 5.04 -4.76 -9.19
CA GLY A 49 6.00 -4.26 -8.22
C GLY A 49 5.49 -3.07 -7.42
N ILE A 50 6.38 -2.15 -7.06
CA ILE A 50 6.08 -1.04 -6.14
C ILE A 50 5.95 0.28 -6.89
N SER A 51 4.75 0.86 -6.92
CA SER A 51 4.50 2.24 -7.33
C SER A 51 4.52 3.15 -6.11
N VAL A 52 5.27 4.25 -6.18
CA VAL A 52 5.36 5.22 -5.10
C VAL A 52 4.64 6.51 -5.51
N ILE A 53 3.69 6.95 -4.68
CA ILE A 53 3.03 8.26 -4.83
C ILE A 53 3.77 9.25 -3.94
N MET A 54 4.38 10.25 -4.55
CA MET A 54 5.13 11.32 -3.89
C MET A 54 4.50 12.69 -4.08
N GLY A 55 4.98 13.66 -3.33
CA GLY A 55 4.56 15.06 -3.42
C GLY A 55 4.48 15.74 -2.07
N PRO A 56 4.32 17.06 -2.03
CA PRO A 56 4.27 17.83 -0.80
C PRO A 56 3.06 17.49 0.07
N ASN A 57 3.12 17.95 1.35
CA ASN A 57 1.98 17.79 2.25
C ASN A 57 0.77 18.57 1.71
N GLY A 58 -0.41 17.98 1.82
CA GLY A 58 -1.62 18.58 1.27
C GLY A 58 -1.84 18.38 -0.24
N ALA A 59 -0.90 17.76 -0.97
CA ALA A 59 -1.04 17.52 -2.41
C ALA A 59 -2.22 16.59 -2.80
N GLY A 60 -2.81 15.84 -1.84
CA GLY A 60 -3.92 14.93 -2.10
C GLY A 60 -3.53 13.44 -2.17
N LYS A 61 -2.28 13.08 -1.83
CA LYS A 61 -1.76 11.69 -1.93
C LYS A 61 -2.63 10.64 -1.26
N SER A 62 -2.95 10.82 0.02
CA SER A 62 -3.81 9.89 0.78
C SER A 62 -5.24 9.84 0.24
N LEU A 63 -5.75 10.96 -0.32
CA LEU A 63 -7.07 10.99 -0.95
C LEU A 63 -7.07 10.18 -2.24
N LEU A 64 -6.05 10.36 -3.09
CA LEU A 64 -5.89 9.58 -4.32
C LEU A 64 -5.79 8.09 -4.00
N LEU A 65 -5.00 7.70 -2.98
CA LEU A 65 -4.88 6.32 -2.54
C LEU A 65 -6.24 5.73 -2.11
N ARG A 66 -7.03 6.48 -1.31
CA ARG A 66 -8.36 6.04 -0.84
C ARG A 66 -9.39 5.94 -1.97
N LEU A 67 -9.31 6.82 -2.97
CA LEU A 67 -10.13 6.73 -4.18
C LEU A 67 -9.81 5.45 -4.97
N MET A 68 -8.52 5.18 -5.24
CA MET A 68 -8.08 3.98 -5.92
C MET A 68 -8.51 2.70 -5.21
N HIS A 69 -8.43 2.66 -3.87
CA HIS A 69 -8.89 1.52 -3.07
C HIS A 69 -10.43 1.39 -3.03
N GLY A 70 -11.18 2.44 -3.41
CA GLY A 70 -12.64 2.46 -3.32
C GLY A 70 -13.19 2.70 -1.91
N LEU A 71 -12.37 3.23 -0.98
CA LEU A 71 -12.85 3.71 0.33
C LEU A 71 -13.60 5.03 0.22
N MET A 72 -13.35 5.78 -0.85
CA MET A 72 -14.04 7.02 -1.19
C MET A 72 -14.53 6.93 -2.63
N ALA A 73 -15.71 7.48 -2.89
CA ALA A 73 -16.22 7.65 -4.25
C ALA A 73 -15.70 8.98 -4.83
N PRO A 74 -15.29 9.02 -6.10
CA PRO A 74 -14.95 10.27 -6.76
C PRO A 74 -16.20 11.12 -6.99
N THR A 75 -16.03 12.45 -7.11
CA THR A 75 -17.11 13.35 -7.51
C THR A 75 -17.34 13.28 -9.01
N LYS A 76 -16.29 13.06 -9.80
CA LYS A 76 -16.32 12.87 -11.26
C LYS A 76 -15.20 11.92 -11.69
N GLY A 77 -15.36 11.33 -12.88
CA GLY A 77 -14.41 10.42 -13.46
C GLY A 77 -14.64 8.98 -13.04
N GLU A 78 -13.74 8.10 -13.47
CA GLU A 78 -13.87 6.66 -13.32
C GLU A 78 -12.57 6.04 -12.81
N ILE A 79 -12.70 4.92 -12.09
CA ILE A 79 -11.60 4.07 -11.66
C ILE A 79 -11.87 2.68 -12.18
N LEU A 80 -10.98 2.19 -13.03
CA LEU A 80 -11.12 0.90 -13.69
C LEU A 80 -9.94 -0.02 -13.31
N TRP A 81 -10.27 -1.25 -12.97
CA TRP A 81 -9.33 -2.32 -12.69
C TRP A 81 -9.44 -3.36 -13.81
N SER A 82 -8.41 -3.49 -14.64
CA SER A 82 -8.47 -4.31 -15.86
C SER A 82 -9.72 -4.01 -16.71
N GLY A 83 -10.06 -2.73 -16.85
CA GLY A 83 -11.24 -2.26 -17.57
C GLY A 83 -12.57 -2.38 -16.80
N ILE A 84 -12.59 -2.95 -15.59
CA ILE A 84 -13.79 -3.18 -14.80
C ILE A 84 -13.91 -2.10 -13.72
N PRO A 85 -15.07 -1.42 -13.59
CA PRO A 85 -15.30 -0.48 -12.50
C PRO A 85 -15.19 -1.15 -11.12
N MET A 86 -14.78 -0.35 -10.11
CA MET A 86 -14.68 -0.80 -8.73
C MET A 86 -15.97 -1.48 -8.27
N ASN A 87 -15.84 -2.69 -7.72
CA ASN A 87 -16.94 -3.48 -7.19
C ASN A 87 -16.49 -4.27 -5.94
N GLY A 88 -17.44 -5.03 -5.34
CA GLY A 88 -17.17 -5.80 -4.13
C GLY A 88 -16.09 -6.88 -4.32
N GLN A 89 -16.04 -7.53 -5.47
CA GLN A 89 -15.05 -8.58 -5.77
C GLN A 89 -13.64 -8.00 -5.89
N ILE A 90 -13.50 -6.89 -6.60
CA ILE A 90 -12.23 -6.16 -6.71
C ILE A 90 -11.76 -5.71 -5.33
N ARG A 91 -12.66 -5.16 -4.50
CA ARG A 91 -12.33 -4.71 -3.14
C ARG A 91 -11.86 -5.86 -2.25
N LEU A 92 -12.40 -7.05 -2.39
CA LEU A 92 -11.96 -8.23 -1.66
C LEU A 92 -10.54 -8.70 -2.05
N ARG A 93 -10.02 -8.29 -3.19
CA ARG A 93 -8.68 -8.62 -3.68
C ARG A 93 -7.64 -7.55 -3.30
N GLN A 94 -8.05 -6.53 -2.56
CA GLN A 94 -7.22 -5.42 -2.12
C GLN A 94 -7.09 -5.40 -0.60
N ALA A 95 -5.99 -4.82 -0.11
CA ALA A 95 -5.81 -4.52 1.30
C ALA A 95 -5.19 -3.12 1.46
N MET A 96 -5.46 -2.47 2.59
CA MET A 96 -4.91 -1.15 2.89
C MET A 96 -4.34 -1.10 4.31
N VAL A 97 -3.17 -0.48 4.42
CA VAL A 97 -2.52 -0.13 5.69
C VAL A 97 -2.50 1.39 5.81
N PHE A 98 -3.01 1.90 6.92
CA PHE A 98 -3.10 3.33 7.19
C PHE A 98 -1.83 3.83 7.90
N GLN A 99 -1.57 5.13 7.81
CA GLN A 99 -0.48 5.80 8.51
C GLN A 99 -0.52 5.55 10.03
N LYS A 100 -1.71 5.66 10.65
CA LYS A 100 -1.89 5.32 12.06
C LYS A 100 -2.37 3.86 12.16
N PRO A 101 -1.71 3.00 12.97
CA PRO A 101 -2.14 1.63 13.14
C PRO A 101 -3.58 1.52 13.64
N VAL A 102 -4.40 0.74 12.93
CA VAL A 102 -5.78 0.44 13.34
C VAL A 102 -5.83 -1.00 13.87
N LEU A 103 -5.84 -1.16 15.19
CA LEU A 103 -5.80 -2.44 15.87
C LEU A 103 -6.99 -2.65 16.80
N PHE A 104 -7.52 -3.87 16.78
CA PHE A 104 -8.54 -4.28 17.74
C PHE A 104 -7.94 -4.47 19.13
N ARG A 105 -8.75 -4.30 20.19
CA ARG A 105 -8.39 -4.59 21.59
C ARG A 105 -8.29 -6.10 21.82
N ARG A 106 -7.38 -6.76 21.14
CA ARG A 106 -7.11 -8.20 21.13
C ARG A 106 -5.60 -8.44 21.08
N THR A 107 -5.17 -9.69 21.22
CA THR A 107 -3.77 -10.06 21.02
C THR A 107 -3.33 -9.88 19.56
N ALA A 108 -2.03 -9.89 19.29
CA ALA A 108 -1.48 -9.80 17.95
C ALA A 108 -2.05 -10.90 17.04
N ALA A 109 -1.98 -12.16 17.45
CA ALA A 109 -2.54 -13.29 16.70
C ALA A 109 -4.06 -13.15 16.51
N ALA A 110 -4.81 -12.67 17.53
CA ALA A 110 -6.25 -12.50 17.43
C ALA A 110 -6.65 -11.36 16.46
N ASN A 111 -5.82 -10.36 16.25
CA ASN A 111 -6.02 -9.36 15.20
C ASN A 111 -5.97 -9.97 13.80
N ILE A 112 -5.03 -10.89 13.55
CA ILE A 112 -4.89 -11.56 12.26
C ILE A 112 -5.99 -12.62 12.07
N THR A 113 -6.24 -13.49 13.07
CA THR A 113 -7.29 -14.50 12.96
C THR A 113 -8.68 -13.93 12.75
N HIS A 114 -8.94 -12.72 13.29
CA HIS A 114 -10.18 -12.00 13.04
C HIS A 114 -10.29 -11.58 11.57
N ALA A 115 -9.24 -10.99 11.00
CA ALA A 115 -9.23 -10.60 9.59
C ALA A 115 -9.42 -11.83 8.67
N LEU A 116 -8.74 -12.94 8.95
CA LEU A 116 -8.90 -14.19 8.24
C LEU A 116 -10.34 -14.76 8.36
N SER A 117 -10.99 -14.55 9.51
CA SER A 117 -12.39 -15.00 9.70
C SER A 117 -13.37 -14.24 8.80
N LEU A 118 -13.16 -12.95 8.62
CA LEU A 118 -13.99 -12.12 7.73
C LEU A 118 -13.82 -12.49 6.25
N ARG A 119 -12.69 -13.14 5.91
CA ARG A 119 -12.42 -13.66 4.56
C ARG A 119 -12.85 -15.13 4.39
N GLY A 120 -13.60 -15.69 5.34
CA GLY A 120 -14.12 -17.05 5.24
C GLY A 120 -13.07 -18.16 5.42
N VAL A 121 -11.86 -17.84 5.88
CA VAL A 121 -10.83 -18.86 6.14
C VAL A 121 -11.31 -19.85 7.20
N ALA A 122 -11.14 -21.15 6.97
CA ALA A 122 -11.57 -22.19 7.89
C ALA A 122 -10.94 -22.00 9.28
N ARG A 123 -11.72 -22.24 10.35
CA ARG A 123 -11.29 -22.01 11.75
C ARG A 123 -9.96 -22.68 12.08
N ARG A 124 -9.75 -23.91 11.60
CA ARG A 124 -8.52 -24.71 11.82
C ARG A 124 -7.26 -24.08 11.19
N GLU A 125 -7.41 -23.27 10.15
CA GLU A 125 -6.30 -22.67 9.41
C GLU A 125 -5.91 -21.27 9.92
N ARG A 126 -6.80 -20.59 10.65
CA ARG A 126 -6.60 -19.18 11.03
C ARG A 126 -5.40 -18.97 11.94
N LEU A 127 -5.27 -19.80 12.99
CA LEU A 127 -4.18 -19.67 13.96
C LEU A 127 -2.82 -20.03 13.35
N PRO A 128 -2.65 -21.14 12.62
CA PRO A 128 -1.41 -21.42 11.89
C PRO A 128 -0.99 -20.28 10.94
N ARG A 129 -1.93 -19.76 10.13
CA ARG A 129 -1.65 -18.63 9.24
C ARG A 129 -1.29 -17.34 10.00
N ALA A 130 -1.92 -17.10 11.15
CA ALA A 130 -1.58 -15.95 11.99
C ALA A 130 -0.15 -16.06 12.54
N HIS A 131 0.28 -17.23 12.99
CA HIS A 131 1.66 -17.47 13.44
C HIS A 131 2.67 -17.28 12.31
N GLN A 132 2.40 -17.81 11.11
CA GLN A 132 3.25 -17.59 9.94
C GLN A 132 3.37 -16.10 9.60
N ALA A 133 2.27 -15.34 9.65
CA ALA A 133 2.30 -13.91 9.39
C ALA A 133 3.11 -13.15 10.45
N LEU A 134 2.98 -13.51 11.73
CA LEU A 134 3.76 -12.92 12.81
C LEU A 134 5.25 -13.25 12.69
N GLN A 135 5.60 -14.46 12.28
CA GLN A 135 6.98 -14.88 12.05
C GLN A 135 7.65 -14.03 10.97
N LEU A 136 6.95 -13.71 9.87
CA LEU A 136 7.47 -12.82 8.83
C LEU A 136 7.80 -11.41 9.34
N ALA A 137 7.09 -10.95 10.36
CA ALA A 137 7.32 -9.66 10.99
C ALA A 137 8.31 -9.73 12.16
N GLY A 138 8.84 -10.91 12.53
CA GLY A 138 9.65 -11.09 13.73
C GLY A 138 8.86 -10.89 15.03
N LEU A 139 7.54 -11.11 14.98
CA LEU A 139 6.62 -10.90 16.10
C LEU A 139 6.07 -12.23 16.67
N GLU A 140 6.66 -13.36 16.36
CA GLU A 140 6.20 -14.68 16.84
C GLU A 140 6.12 -14.76 18.37
N ASN A 141 7.10 -14.22 19.07
CA ASN A 141 7.15 -14.16 20.54
C ASN A 141 6.13 -13.20 21.14
N ARG A 142 5.48 -12.37 20.31
CA ARG A 142 4.44 -11.40 20.67
C ARG A 142 3.04 -11.88 20.32
N ALA A 143 2.86 -13.09 19.83
CA ALA A 143 1.59 -13.61 19.32
C ALA A 143 0.41 -13.40 20.30
N TYR A 144 0.65 -13.61 21.58
CA TYR A 144 -0.36 -13.49 22.64
C TYR A 144 -0.31 -12.17 23.40
N THR A 145 0.60 -11.26 23.01
CA THR A 145 0.67 -9.90 23.58
C THR A 145 -0.52 -9.07 23.08
N PRO A 146 -1.19 -8.29 23.97
CA PRO A 146 -2.22 -7.35 23.54
C PRO A 146 -1.65 -6.37 22.50
N ALA A 147 -2.28 -6.29 21.32
CA ALA A 147 -1.73 -5.54 20.19
C ALA A 147 -1.45 -4.05 20.48
N ARG A 148 -2.19 -3.46 21.42
CA ARG A 148 -2.02 -2.05 21.81
C ARG A 148 -0.81 -1.79 22.72
N VAL A 149 -0.21 -2.83 23.28
CA VAL A 149 0.98 -2.74 24.15
C VAL A 149 2.28 -2.83 23.32
N LEU A 150 2.17 -3.25 22.08
CA LEU A 150 3.29 -3.28 21.13
C LEU A 150 3.82 -1.85 20.89
N SER A 151 5.10 -1.71 20.57
CA SER A 151 5.69 -0.44 20.11
C SER A 151 5.00 0.06 18.83
N GLY A 152 5.16 1.33 18.50
CA GLY A 152 4.57 1.90 17.28
C GLY A 152 5.00 1.16 16.01
N GLY A 153 6.29 0.80 15.90
CA GLY A 153 6.82 0.01 14.80
C GLY A 153 6.24 -1.40 14.76
N GLU A 154 6.19 -2.11 15.91
CA GLU A 154 5.57 -3.44 16.00
C GLU A 154 4.07 -3.40 15.66
N GLN A 155 3.35 -2.35 16.06
CA GLN A 155 1.95 -2.17 15.68
C GLN A 155 1.77 -2.00 14.18
N GLN A 156 2.65 -1.23 13.53
CA GLN A 156 2.58 -1.02 12.09
C GLN A 156 2.98 -2.30 11.33
N GLN A 157 4.00 -3.02 11.78
CA GLN A 157 4.34 -4.36 11.26
C GLN A 157 3.17 -5.33 11.39
N LEU A 158 2.49 -5.36 12.54
CA LEU A 158 1.30 -6.18 12.75
C LEU A 158 0.17 -5.82 11.77
N CYS A 159 -0.09 -4.51 11.54
CA CYS A 159 -1.07 -4.07 10.54
C CYS A 159 -0.71 -4.57 9.13
N LEU A 160 0.57 -4.51 8.76
CA LEU A 160 1.06 -4.93 7.46
C LEU A 160 0.92 -6.44 7.27
N VAL A 161 1.41 -7.27 8.23
CA VAL A 161 1.30 -8.73 8.07
C VAL A 161 -0.13 -9.24 8.21
N ARG A 162 -1.00 -8.54 8.95
CA ARG A 162 -2.45 -8.79 8.93
C ARG A 162 -3.03 -8.56 7.54
N ALA A 163 -2.65 -7.48 6.86
CA ALA A 163 -3.08 -7.21 5.49
C ALA A 163 -2.56 -8.27 4.52
N LEU A 164 -1.27 -8.61 4.61
CA LEU A 164 -0.63 -9.63 3.78
C LEU A 164 -1.19 -11.04 4.01
N SER A 165 -1.64 -11.38 5.23
CA SER A 165 -2.24 -12.68 5.55
C SER A 165 -3.54 -12.97 4.77
N LEU A 166 -4.15 -11.92 4.21
CA LEU A 166 -5.35 -12.03 3.36
C LEU A 166 -5.03 -12.38 1.90
N ASN A 167 -3.75 -12.52 1.55
CA ASN A 167 -3.25 -12.73 0.18
C ASN A 167 -3.88 -11.78 -0.84
N PRO A 168 -3.75 -10.45 -0.65
CA PRO A 168 -4.29 -9.49 -1.59
C PRO A 168 -3.51 -9.53 -2.91
N ASP A 169 -4.16 -9.16 -4.01
CA ASP A 169 -3.44 -8.91 -5.27
C ASP A 169 -2.80 -7.52 -5.26
N ILE A 170 -3.41 -6.59 -4.53
CA ILE A 170 -2.93 -5.21 -4.43
C ILE A 170 -2.93 -4.77 -2.97
N LEU A 171 -1.80 -4.18 -2.56
CA LEU A 171 -1.59 -3.62 -1.24
C LEU A 171 -1.37 -2.13 -1.33
N PHE A 172 -2.23 -1.36 -0.67
CA PHE A 172 -2.11 0.08 -0.53
C PHE A 172 -1.54 0.45 0.84
N LEU A 173 -0.62 1.42 0.88
CA LEU A 173 -0.03 1.90 2.13
C LEU A 173 0.01 3.44 2.13
N ASP A 174 -0.55 4.01 3.18
CA ASP A 174 -0.58 5.46 3.40
C ASP A 174 0.49 5.82 4.45
N GLU A 175 1.66 6.28 4.01
CA GLU A 175 2.81 6.66 4.85
C GLU A 175 3.14 5.63 5.96
N PRO A 176 3.40 4.36 5.61
CA PRO A 176 3.48 3.26 6.58
C PRO A 176 4.64 3.35 7.57
N THR A 177 5.62 4.20 7.31
CA THR A 177 6.85 4.36 8.10
C THR A 177 6.96 5.73 8.76
N ALA A 178 5.94 6.57 8.64
CA ALA A 178 5.95 7.90 9.23
C ALA A 178 6.13 7.80 10.76
N SER A 179 7.09 8.56 11.29
CA SER A 179 7.41 8.63 12.72
C SER A 179 7.94 7.32 13.35
N LEU A 180 8.45 6.41 12.54
CA LEU A 180 9.09 5.19 13.02
C LEU A 180 10.62 5.36 13.11
N ASP A 181 11.23 4.55 13.95
CA ASP A 181 12.68 4.43 14.02
C ASP A 181 13.25 3.73 12.77
N PRO A 182 14.56 3.90 12.48
CA PRO A 182 15.18 3.32 11.28
C PRO A 182 15.07 1.79 11.19
N ALA A 183 15.14 1.08 12.32
CA ALA A 183 15.06 -0.39 12.32
C ALA A 183 13.65 -0.86 11.96
N SER A 184 12.62 -0.24 12.55
CA SER A 184 11.22 -0.50 12.20
C SER A 184 10.92 -0.16 10.74
N THR A 185 11.48 0.95 10.23
CA THR A 185 11.35 1.36 8.83
C THR A 185 11.92 0.28 7.89
N LEU A 186 13.15 -0.19 8.15
CA LEU A 186 13.77 -1.25 7.35
C LEU A 186 12.98 -2.56 7.40
N ALA A 187 12.42 -2.92 8.56
CA ALA A 187 11.61 -4.14 8.69
C ALA A 187 10.34 -4.04 7.81
N ILE A 188 9.67 -2.89 7.77
CA ILE A 188 8.52 -2.65 6.90
C ILE A 188 8.94 -2.70 5.43
N GLU A 189 10.03 -2.03 5.03
CA GLU A 189 10.54 -2.05 3.66
C GLU A 189 10.83 -3.48 3.18
N ARG A 190 11.44 -4.33 4.02
CA ARG A 190 11.67 -5.76 3.71
C ARG A 190 10.36 -6.49 3.45
N LEU A 191 9.35 -6.30 4.28
CA LEU A 191 8.03 -6.91 4.09
C LEU A 191 7.36 -6.45 2.78
N LEU A 192 7.57 -5.19 2.34
CA LEU A 192 7.05 -4.70 1.05
C LEU A 192 7.78 -5.34 -0.13
N VAL A 193 9.11 -5.48 -0.06
CA VAL A 193 9.90 -6.15 -1.09
C VAL A 193 9.51 -7.64 -1.17
N ASP A 194 9.33 -8.31 -0.02
CA ASP A 194 8.86 -9.70 0.01
C ASP A 194 7.46 -9.85 -0.59
N ALA A 195 6.56 -8.89 -0.32
CA ALA A 195 5.23 -8.89 -0.92
C ALA A 195 5.28 -8.75 -2.46
N GLN A 196 6.14 -7.85 -2.95
CA GLN A 196 6.40 -7.69 -4.38
C GLN A 196 6.92 -8.99 -5.02
N HIS A 197 7.91 -9.65 -4.41
CA HIS A 197 8.45 -10.91 -4.91
C HIS A 197 7.41 -12.04 -4.98
N ARG A 198 6.34 -11.95 -4.20
CA ARG A 198 5.18 -12.85 -4.25
C ARG A 198 4.14 -12.45 -5.31
N GLY A 199 4.43 -11.42 -6.11
CA GLY A 199 3.53 -10.94 -7.16
C GLY A 199 2.42 -10.00 -6.68
N ILE A 200 2.48 -9.51 -5.44
CA ILE A 200 1.54 -8.50 -4.94
C ILE A 200 1.94 -7.13 -5.51
N LYS A 201 1.01 -6.45 -6.19
CA LYS A 201 1.20 -5.05 -6.55
C LYS A 201 1.17 -4.20 -5.28
N VAL A 202 2.19 -3.36 -5.07
CA VAL A 202 2.24 -2.43 -3.94
C VAL A 202 2.09 -1.00 -4.45
N ILE A 203 1.22 -0.23 -3.83
CA ILE A 203 1.07 1.22 -4.07
C ILE A 203 1.25 1.91 -2.73
N VAL A 204 2.34 2.65 -2.58
CA VAL A 204 2.70 3.29 -1.31
C VAL A 204 2.79 4.81 -1.47
N VAL A 205 2.19 5.51 -0.53
CA VAL A 205 2.38 6.96 -0.35
C VAL A 205 3.53 7.16 0.62
N THR A 206 4.50 7.98 0.23
CA THR A 206 5.56 8.46 1.12
C THR A 206 6.03 9.85 0.70
N HIS A 207 6.50 10.63 1.64
CA HIS A 207 7.23 11.88 1.41
C HIS A 207 8.75 11.73 1.58
N ASP A 208 9.21 10.55 2.02
CA ASP A 208 10.63 10.24 2.19
C ASP A 208 11.26 9.85 0.84
N VAL A 209 12.11 10.75 0.32
CA VAL A 209 12.84 10.56 -0.95
C VAL A 209 13.79 9.37 -0.87
N GLY A 210 14.43 9.15 0.28
CA GLY A 210 15.34 8.03 0.49
C GLY A 210 14.62 6.69 0.43
N GLN A 211 13.48 6.56 1.07
CA GLN A 211 12.61 5.39 1.01
C GLN A 211 12.12 5.13 -0.42
N ALA A 212 11.62 6.17 -1.08
CA ALA A 212 11.15 6.06 -2.45
C ALA A 212 12.24 5.57 -3.41
N ARG A 213 13.48 6.06 -3.27
CA ARG A 213 14.64 5.59 -4.06
C ARG A 213 14.95 4.10 -3.86
N ARG A 214 14.74 3.57 -2.65
CA ARG A 214 15.01 2.15 -2.34
C ARG A 214 13.92 1.22 -2.85
N LEU A 215 12.67 1.68 -2.87
CA LEU A 215 11.50 0.82 -3.10
C LEU A 215 10.91 0.93 -4.49
N ALA A 216 10.89 2.12 -5.08
CA ALA A 216 10.07 2.39 -6.26
C ALA A 216 10.59 1.75 -7.55
N GLN A 217 9.70 1.13 -8.33
CA GLN A 217 9.88 0.88 -9.76
C GLN A 217 9.40 2.05 -10.60
N GLU A 218 8.32 2.71 -10.17
CA GLU A 218 7.78 3.92 -10.80
C GLU A 218 7.35 4.92 -9.73
N VAL A 219 7.39 6.20 -10.08
CA VAL A 219 6.99 7.31 -9.22
C VAL A 219 5.85 8.07 -9.87
N ILE A 220 4.81 8.32 -9.09
CA ILE A 220 3.67 9.16 -9.42
C ILE A 220 3.80 10.40 -8.55
N PHE A 221 4.11 11.55 -9.16
CA PHE A 221 4.32 12.78 -8.41
C PHE A 221 3.07 13.66 -8.46
N LEU A 222 2.50 13.90 -7.28
CA LEU A 222 1.25 14.64 -7.10
C LEU A 222 1.54 16.04 -6.53
N HIS A 223 0.92 17.06 -7.15
CA HIS A 223 0.97 18.44 -6.69
C HIS A 223 -0.38 19.12 -6.91
N HIS A 224 -0.91 19.78 -5.89
CA HIS A 224 -2.22 20.46 -5.92
C HIS A 224 -3.36 19.63 -6.52
N GLY A 225 -3.44 18.35 -6.12
CA GLY A 225 -4.49 17.44 -6.58
C GLY A 225 -4.32 16.92 -8.01
N LYS A 226 -3.20 17.21 -8.68
CA LYS A 226 -2.89 16.75 -10.04
C LYS A 226 -1.67 15.86 -10.05
N VAL A 227 -1.69 14.82 -10.87
CA VAL A 227 -0.48 14.07 -11.22
C VAL A 227 0.27 14.91 -12.24
N ILE A 228 1.45 15.42 -11.87
CA ILE A 228 2.28 16.25 -12.75
C ILE A 228 3.43 15.47 -13.37
N GLU A 229 3.81 14.32 -12.76
CA GLU A 229 4.76 13.39 -13.37
C GLU A 229 4.36 11.95 -13.04
N HIS A 230 4.58 11.05 -14.00
CA HIS A 230 4.52 9.61 -13.82
C HIS A 230 5.63 8.98 -14.64
N GLN A 231 6.65 8.46 -13.97
CA GLN A 231 7.89 8.00 -14.61
C GLN A 231 8.45 6.76 -13.94
N PRO A 232 9.29 5.95 -14.65
CA PRO A 232 10.16 4.98 -14.02
C PRO A 232 11.05 5.64 -12.95
N ALA A 233 11.20 5.02 -11.78
CA ALA A 233 11.89 5.60 -10.65
C ALA A 233 13.35 6.04 -10.96
N PRO A 234 14.18 5.27 -11.71
CA PRO A 234 15.52 5.71 -12.04
C PRO A 234 15.57 7.02 -12.83
N ARG A 235 14.58 7.24 -13.73
CA ARG A 235 14.46 8.49 -14.49
C ARG A 235 14.00 9.63 -13.60
N PHE A 236 12.93 9.43 -12.83
CA PHE A 236 12.37 10.44 -11.93
C PHE A 236 13.42 11.02 -10.97
N PHE A 237 14.24 10.15 -10.36
CA PHE A 237 15.23 10.60 -9.39
C PHE A 237 16.51 11.19 -10.00
N ARG A 238 16.79 10.92 -11.27
CA ARG A 238 17.94 11.48 -11.98
C ARG A 238 17.60 12.77 -12.70
N GLU A 239 16.45 12.79 -13.37
CA GLU A 239 16.06 13.83 -14.32
C GLU A 239 14.54 14.04 -14.29
N PRO A 240 14.02 14.65 -13.19
CA PRO A 240 12.59 14.98 -13.10
C PRO A 240 12.22 16.03 -14.14
N ASP A 241 11.04 15.89 -14.74
CA ASP A 241 10.59 16.76 -15.85
C ASP A 241 10.21 18.16 -15.36
N THR A 242 9.70 18.31 -14.11
CA THR A 242 9.20 19.58 -13.58
C THR A 242 10.13 20.21 -12.54
N ASP A 243 10.17 21.55 -12.49
CA ASP A 243 10.91 22.28 -11.46
C ASP A 243 10.42 21.97 -10.04
N VAL A 244 9.12 21.72 -9.91
CA VAL A 244 8.48 21.35 -8.64
C VAL A 244 9.03 20.01 -8.12
N ALA A 245 9.13 19.00 -8.97
CA ALA A 245 9.70 17.70 -8.60
C ALA A 245 11.20 17.81 -8.31
N ARG A 246 11.96 18.60 -9.10
CA ARG A 246 13.38 18.88 -8.84
C ARG A 246 13.59 19.51 -7.46
N ALA A 247 12.83 20.55 -7.14
CA ALA A 247 12.90 21.21 -5.85
C ALA A 247 12.53 20.25 -4.70
N PHE A 248 11.47 19.43 -4.87
CA PHE A 248 11.05 18.46 -3.88
C PHE A 248 12.13 17.40 -3.60
N ILE A 249 12.73 16.82 -4.65
CA ILE A 249 13.80 15.81 -4.53
C ILE A 249 15.05 16.38 -3.87
N ALA A 250 15.35 17.66 -4.13
CA ALA A 250 16.47 18.38 -3.52
C ALA A 250 16.22 18.80 -2.06
N GLY A 251 15.03 18.49 -1.49
CA GLY A 251 14.66 18.90 -0.13
C GLY A 251 14.21 20.35 -0.02
N GLY A 252 13.93 21.02 -1.14
CA GLY A 252 13.39 22.38 -1.18
C GLY A 252 11.94 22.45 -0.68
N ILE A 253 11.56 23.65 -0.22
CA ILE A 253 10.16 23.93 0.15
C ILE A 253 9.35 24.08 -1.12
N VAL A 254 8.36 23.23 -1.28
CA VAL A 254 7.37 23.27 -2.37
C VAL A 254 6.03 23.69 -1.77
N LEU A 255 5.50 24.83 -2.22
CA LEU A 255 4.23 25.40 -1.77
C LEU A 255 3.09 25.10 -2.73
#